data_cf7493dc088d7c9edaed0376a77f5bd8
#
_entry.id   cf7493dc088d7c9edaed0376a77f5bd8
#
_cell.length_a   1.000
_cell.length_b   1.000
_cell.length_c   1.000
_cell.angle_alpha   90.00
_cell.angle_beta   90.00
_cell.angle_gamma   90.00
#
_symmetry.space_group_name_H-M   'P 1'
#
loop_
_entity.id
_entity.type
_entity.pdbx_description
1 polymer ?
#
loop_
_entity_poly.entity_id
_entity_poly.type
_entity_poly.pdbx_seq_one_letter_code
_entity_poly.pdbx_strand_id
1 'polypeptide(L)'
;MNIPLKENERLDDLQNGYHIIQNTRDFCYGIDAVLLSDFARVKKGEQALDLGTGTGIIPILLKAKTQGEHFTGLEIQPESADMASRSVQLNDLQERVHIVNGDIKEAVQIFGAASCHVVTSNP
;
A
#
# COMPACT_ATOMS: atom_id res chain seq x y z
N MET A 1 18.11 -3.52 -1.42
CA MET A 1 17.98 -4.35 -0.20
C MET A 1 17.43 -5.72 -0.59
N ASN A 2 18.05 -6.77 -0.06
CA ASN A 2 17.60 -8.14 -0.31
C ASN A 2 16.59 -8.54 0.76
N ILE A 3 15.33 -8.67 0.36
CA ILE A 3 14.26 -9.16 1.23
C ILE A 3 13.94 -10.58 0.79
N PRO A 4 14.10 -11.59 1.66
CA PRO A 4 13.80 -12.97 1.28
C PRO A 4 12.31 -13.16 1.05
N LEU A 5 11.98 -13.94 0.01
CA LEU A 5 10.60 -14.34 -0.27
C LEU A 5 10.26 -15.60 0.52
N LYS A 6 9.02 -15.71 0.95
CA LYS A 6 8.47 -16.91 1.58
C LYS A 6 7.92 -17.85 0.51
N GLU A 7 7.55 -19.07 0.94
CA GLU A 7 6.94 -20.05 0.04
C GLU A 7 5.68 -19.46 -0.61
N ASN A 8 5.49 -19.74 -1.89
CA ASN A 8 4.37 -19.25 -2.71
C ASN A 8 4.35 -17.74 -2.94
N GLU A 9 5.41 -17.04 -2.58
CA GLU A 9 5.53 -15.62 -2.89
C GLU A 9 6.32 -15.41 -4.18
N ARG A 10 5.97 -14.36 -4.89
CA ARG A 10 6.72 -13.92 -6.06
C ARG A 10 6.90 -12.41 -6.03
N LEU A 11 7.91 -11.94 -6.74
CA LEU A 11 8.21 -10.53 -6.88
C LEU A 11 7.71 -10.06 -8.24
N ASP A 12 6.78 -9.11 -8.26
CA ASP A 12 6.24 -8.54 -9.49
C ASP A 12 6.79 -7.13 -9.71
N ASP A 13 7.18 -6.84 -10.95
CA ASP A 13 7.68 -5.54 -11.36
C ASP A 13 6.50 -4.63 -11.70
N LEU A 14 6.43 -3.46 -11.05
CA LEU A 14 5.39 -2.47 -11.32
C LEU A 14 5.73 -1.55 -12.51
N GLN A 15 6.88 -1.77 -13.16
CA GLN A 15 7.34 -1.07 -14.36
C GLN A 15 7.59 0.43 -14.16
N ASN A 16 7.79 0.85 -12.90
CA ASN A 16 8.12 2.24 -12.55
C ASN A 16 9.33 2.30 -11.62
N GLY A 17 10.13 1.24 -11.58
CA GLY A 17 11.26 1.09 -10.68
C GLY A 17 10.91 0.42 -9.36
N TYR A 18 9.64 0.21 -9.07
CA TYR A 18 9.19 -0.45 -7.85
C TYR A 18 8.72 -1.87 -8.11
N HIS A 19 8.82 -2.69 -7.07
CA HIS A 19 8.39 -4.09 -7.09
C HIS A 19 7.45 -4.36 -5.94
N ILE A 20 6.60 -5.38 -6.08
CA ILE A 20 5.66 -5.77 -5.03
C ILE A 20 5.73 -7.29 -4.81
N ILE A 21 5.64 -7.71 -3.55
CA ILE A 21 5.59 -9.12 -3.18
C ILE A 21 4.13 -9.56 -3.16
N GLN A 22 3.81 -10.64 -3.85
CA GLN A 22 2.48 -11.22 -3.89
C GLN A 22 2.54 -12.72 -3.62
N ASN A 23 1.47 -13.25 -3.00
CA ASN A 23 1.32 -14.68 -2.80
C ASN A 23 0.57 -15.27 -4.00
N THR A 24 1.17 -16.27 -4.65
CA THR A 24 0.60 -16.87 -5.87
C THR A 24 -0.68 -17.67 -5.61
N ARG A 25 -0.97 -18.00 -4.35
CA ARG A 25 -2.21 -18.71 -3.96
C ARG A 25 -3.35 -17.77 -3.59
N ASP A 26 -3.02 -16.51 -3.28
CA ASP A 26 -4.01 -15.52 -2.91
C ASP A 26 -4.38 -14.66 -4.12
N PHE A 27 -5.36 -13.80 -3.93
CA PHE A 27 -5.74 -12.83 -4.95
C PHE A 27 -4.59 -11.85 -5.18
N CYS A 28 -4.14 -11.75 -6.43
CA CYS A 28 -3.15 -10.75 -6.82
C CYS A 28 -3.85 -9.50 -7.33
N TYR A 29 -3.14 -8.34 -7.28
CA TYR A 29 -3.72 -7.11 -7.76
C TYR A 29 -4.08 -7.21 -9.24
N GLY A 30 -5.14 -6.51 -9.63
CA GLY A 30 -5.55 -6.39 -11.01
C GLY A 30 -5.42 -4.97 -11.53
N ILE A 31 -5.90 -4.74 -12.74
CA ILE A 31 -5.90 -3.43 -13.38
C ILE A 31 -6.68 -2.39 -12.57
N ASP A 32 -7.64 -2.82 -11.75
CA ASP A 32 -8.45 -1.92 -10.92
C ASP A 32 -7.58 -1.09 -9.98
N ALA A 33 -6.58 -1.71 -9.36
CA ALA A 33 -5.67 -1.01 -8.45
C ALA A 33 -4.86 0.04 -9.20
N VAL A 34 -4.39 -0.30 -10.40
CA VAL A 34 -3.63 0.64 -11.24
C VAL A 34 -4.51 1.83 -11.65
N LEU A 35 -5.74 1.55 -12.10
CA LEU A 35 -6.69 2.60 -12.49
C LEU A 35 -7.04 3.50 -11.32
N LEU A 36 -7.31 2.94 -10.14
CA LEU A 36 -7.62 3.72 -8.95
C LEU A 36 -6.45 4.65 -8.61
N SER A 37 -5.22 4.16 -8.67
CA SER A 37 -4.04 4.97 -8.40
C SER A 37 -3.85 6.10 -9.43
N ASP A 38 -4.32 5.90 -10.66
CA ASP A 38 -4.28 6.92 -11.70
C ASP A 38 -5.31 8.03 -11.47
N PHE A 39 -6.46 7.68 -10.91
CA PHE A 39 -7.53 8.65 -10.63
C PHE A 39 -7.32 9.44 -9.35
N ALA A 40 -6.68 8.85 -8.35
CA ALA A 40 -6.49 9.50 -7.07
C ALA A 40 -5.58 10.72 -7.22
N ARG A 41 -5.96 11.81 -6.53
CA ARG A 41 -5.21 13.07 -6.54
C ARG A 41 -4.70 13.32 -5.13
N VAL A 42 -3.39 13.21 -4.94
CA VAL A 42 -2.75 13.53 -3.67
C VAL A 42 -1.77 14.67 -3.95
N LYS A 43 -2.05 15.82 -3.37
CA LYS A 43 -1.26 17.03 -3.62
C LYS A 43 -0.04 17.07 -2.71
N LYS A 44 0.91 17.92 -3.04
CA LYS A 44 2.10 18.15 -2.22
C LYS A 44 1.70 18.49 -0.78
N GLY A 45 2.30 17.79 0.17
CA GLY A 45 2.02 17.97 1.60
C GLY A 45 0.80 17.22 2.12
N GLU A 46 0.00 16.59 1.25
CA GLU A 46 -1.18 15.85 1.66
C GLU A 46 -0.83 14.40 2.03
N GLN A 47 -1.71 13.81 2.82
CA GLN A 47 -1.60 12.42 3.26
C GLN A 47 -2.75 11.59 2.73
N ALA A 48 -2.46 10.36 2.31
CA ALA A 48 -3.45 9.43 1.79
C ALA A 48 -3.54 8.18 2.66
N LEU A 49 -4.73 7.61 2.75
CA LEU A 49 -5.00 6.37 3.47
C LEU A 49 -5.71 5.40 2.52
N ASP A 50 -5.19 4.20 2.38
CA ASP A 50 -5.81 3.14 1.59
C ASP A 50 -6.39 2.08 2.53
N LEU A 51 -7.70 1.91 2.49
CA LEU A 51 -8.41 0.95 3.33
C LEU A 51 -8.45 -0.41 2.65
N GLY A 52 -8.04 -1.46 3.37
CA GLY A 52 -7.96 -2.79 2.80
C GLY A 52 -6.84 -2.88 1.76
N THR A 53 -5.66 -2.44 2.13
CA THR A 53 -4.55 -2.23 1.18
C THR A 53 -3.99 -3.52 0.57
N GLY A 54 -4.29 -4.69 1.14
CA GLY A 54 -3.79 -5.96 0.67
C GLY A 54 -2.27 -6.01 0.72
N THR A 55 -1.64 -6.22 -0.42
CA THR A 55 -0.18 -6.29 -0.53
C THR A 55 0.50 -4.94 -0.66
N GLY A 56 -0.25 -3.84 -0.52
CA GLY A 56 0.31 -2.49 -0.50
C GLY A 56 0.46 -1.84 -1.87
N ILE A 57 -0.21 -2.37 -2.89
CA ILE A 57 -0.07 -1.87 -4.26
C ILE A 57 -0.48 -0.41 -4.40
N ILE A 58 -1.61 0.00 -3.80
CA ILE A 58 -2.13 1.37 -3.94
C ILE A 58 -1.19 2.40 -3.31
N PRO A 59 -0.76 2.27 -2.03
CA PRO A 59 0.16 3.25 -1.46
C PRO A 59 1.48 3.37 -2.23
N ILE A 60 2.02 2.26 -2.70
CA ILE A 60 3.27 2.26 -3.46
C ILE A 60 3.08 2.98 -4.80
N LEU A 61 2.00 2.69 -5.52
CA LEU A 61 1.70 3.36 -6.79
C LEU A 61 1.42 4.85 -6.58
N LEU A 62 0.69 5.22 -5.52
CA LEU A 62 0.43 6.64 -5.22
C LEU A 62 1.71 7.39 -4.92
N LYS A 63 2.66 6.78 -4.20
CA LYS A 63 3.97 7.38 -3.98
C LYS A 63 4.69 7.64 -5.30
N ALA A 64 4.60 6.72 -6.25
CA ALA A 64 5.23 6.86 -7.56
C ALA A 64 4.55 7.92 -8.44
N LYS A 65 3.22 8.05 -8.34
CA LYS A 65 2.41 8.83 -9.31
C LYS A 65 2.00 10.21 -8.80
N THR A 66 2.13 10.49 -7.50
CA THR A 66 1.65 11.75 -6.91
C THR A 66 2.74 12.46 -6.13
N GLN A 67 2.42 13.67 -5.65
CA GLN A 67 3.33 14.49 -4.86
C GLN A 67 2.98 14.48 -3.36
N GLY A 68 2.15 13.54 -2.92
CA GLY A 68 1.75 13.43 -1.52
C GLY A 68 2.93 13.21 -0.58
N GLU A 69 2.71 13.53 0.69
CA GLU A 69 3.75 13.46 1.73
C GLU A 69 3.87 12.08 2.34
N HIS A 70 2.75 11.53 2.80
CA HIS A 70 2.70 10.20 3.42
C HIS A 70 1.53 9.39 2.86
N PHE A 71 1.76 8.09 2.73
CA PHE A 71 0.80 7.12 2.20
C PHE A 71 0.72 5.97 3.18
N THR A 72 -0.47 5.74 3.73
CA THR A 72 -0.69 4.68 4.71
C THR A 72 -1.65 3.64 4.14
N GLY A 73 -1.32 2.37 4.31
CA GLY A 73 -2.19 1.25 3.98
C GLY A 73 -2.64 0.55 5.25
N LEU A 74 -3.94 0.33 5.38
CA LEU A 74 -4.52 -0.40 6.51
C LEU A 74 -4.99 -1.77 6.00
N GLU A 75 -4.53 -2.84 6.64
CA GLU A 75 -4.85 -4.20 6.25
C GLU A 75 -5.11 -5.08 7.47
N ILE A 76 -6.27 -5.74 7.49
CA ILE A 76 -6.66 -6.61 8.62
C ILE A 76 -5.95 -7.97 8.58
N GLN A 77 -5.61 -8.48 7.40
CA GLN A 77 -4.96 -9.79 7.25
C GLN A 77 -3.47 -9.67 7.58
N PRO A 78 -2.97 -10.35 8.64
CA PRO A 78 -1.56 -10.19 9.05
C PRO A 78 -0.57 -10.60 7.95
N GLU A 79 -0.88 -11.66 7.19
CA GLU A 79 0.00 -12.12 6.13
C GLU A 79 0.12 -11.10 4.99
N SER A 80 -1.01 -10.48 4.61
CA SER A 80 -1.01 -9.45 3.58
C SER A 80 -0.30 -8.19 4.06
N ALA A 81 -0.54 -7.78 5.30
CA ALA A 81 0.13 -6.63 5.90
C ALA A 81 1.65 -6.86 5.97
N ASP A 82 2.08 -8.07 6.27
CA ASP A 82 3.50 -8.43 6.29
C ASP A 82 4.11 -8.33 4.88
N MET A 83 3.43 -8.87 3.86
CA MET A 83 3.90 -8.73 2.47
C MET A 83 3.98 -7.26 2.06
N ALA A 84 2.98 -6.46 2.42
CA ALA A 84 2.97 -5.03 2.11
C ALA A 84 4.16 -4.32 2.79
N SER A 85 4.42 -4.61 4.05
CA SER A 85 5.54 -4.02 4.78
C SER A 85 6.89 -4.39 4.16
N ARG A 86 7.04 -5.65 3.76
CA ARG A 86 8.27 -6.10 3.09
C ARG A 86 8.44 -5.45 1.72
N SER A 87 7.34 -5.23 0.99
CA SER A 87 7.39 -4.51 -0.29
C SER A 87 7.81 -3.06 -0.09
N VAL A 88 7.32 -2.41 0.96
CA VAL A 88 7.77 -1.04 1.30
C VAL A 88 9.27 -1.01 1.57
N GLN A 89 9.79 -1.97 2.35
CA GLN A 89 11.22 -2.07 2.65
C GLN A 89 12.04 -2.37 1.39
N LEU A 90 11.55 -3.29 0.57
CA LEU A 90 12.22 -3.68 -0.68
C LEU A 90 12.43 -2.49 -1.60
N ASN A 91 11.45 -1.58 -1.66
CA ASN A 91 11.50 -0.38 -2.51
C ASN A 91 12.11 0.84 -1.80
N ASP A 92 12.56 0.67 -0.57
CA ASP A 92 13.19 1.72 0.23
C ASP A 92 12.26 2.92 0.46
N LEU A 93 11.00 2.64 0.77
CA LEU A 93 9.94 3.64 0.91
C LEU A 93 9.46 3.85 2.36
N GLN A 94 10.20 3.35 3.35
CA GLN A 94 9.75 3.33 4.75
C GLN A 94 9.44 4.71 5.33
N GLU A 95 10.05 5.75 4.81
CA GLU A 95 9.83 7.11 5.31
C GLU A 95 8.52 7.74 4.82
N ARG A 96 7.99 7.21 3.72
CA ARG A 96 6.81 7.81 3.06
C ARG A 96 5.61 6.89 3.04
N VAL A 97 5.81 5.58 3.06
CA VAL A 97 4.75 4.58 2.96
C VAL A 97 4.74 3.74 4.24
N HIS A 98 3.59 3.70 4.91
CA HIS A 98 3.43 3.01 6.19
C HIS A 98 2.31 1.99 6.08
N ILE A 99 2.56 0.78 6.55
CA ILE A 99 1.55 -0.29 6.56
C ILE A 99 1.16 -0.56 8.01
N VAL A 100 -0.15 -0.56 8.27
CA VAL A 100 -0.71 -0.83 9.58
C VAL A 100 -1.59 -2.08 9.49
N ASN A 101 -1.33 -3.05 10.35
CA ASN A 101 -2.20 -4.21 10.48
C ASN A 101 -3.33 -3.86 11.46
N GLY A 102 -4.54 -3.72 10.94
CA GLY A 102 -5.69 -3.33 11.76
C GLY A 102 -7.00 -3.41 11.00
N ASP A 103 -8.10 -3.22 11.73
CA ASP A 103 -9.46 -3.28 11.21
C ASP A 103 -9.92 -1.86 10.78
N ILE A 104 -10.60 -1.78 9.65
CA ILE A 104 -11.21 -0.53 9.15
C ILE A 104 -12.12 0.10 10.22
N LYS A 105 -12.82 -0.72 11.00
CA LYS A 105 -13.71 -0.26 12.08
C LYS A 105 -12.97 0.55 13.13
N GLU A 106 -11.67 0.37 13.27
CA GLU A 106 -10.83 1.04 14.25
C GLU A 106 -10.01 2.17 13.64
N ALA A 107 -10.24 2.50 12.37
CA ALA A 107 -9.43 3.47 11.64
C ALA A 107 -9.38 4.84 12.35
N VAL A 108 -10.51 5.32 12.87
CA VAL A 108 -10.55 6.59 13.58
C VAL A 108 -9.69 6.55 14.85
N GLN A 109 -9.70 5.44 15.57
CA GLN A 109 -8.89 5.26 16.77
C GLN A 109 -7.41 5.16 16.45
N ILE A 110 -7.06 4.48 15.34
CA ILE A 110 -5.68 4.29 14.93
C ILE A 110 -5.07 5.59 14.40
N PHE A 111 -5.79 6.30 13.55
CA PHE A 111 -5.25 7.45 12.79
C PHE A 111 -5.77 8.80 13.28
N GLY A 112 -6.84 8.81 14.08
CA GLY A 112 -7.52 10.03 14.48
C GLY A 112 -8.49 10.54 13.43
N ALA A 113 -9.45 11.35 13.86
CA ALA A 113 -10.43 11.94 12.96
C ALA A 113 -9.75 13.00 12.07
N ALA A 114 -10.08 13.02 10.79
CA ALA A 114 -9.61 14.01 9.82
C ALA A 114 -8.07 14.07 9.68
N SER A 115 -7.38 12.95 9.92
CA SER A 115 -5.93 12.89 9.80
C SER A 115 -5.45 12.70 8.35
N CYS A 116 -6.34 12.39 7.43
CA CYS A 116 -6.01 12.12 6.03
C CYS A 116 -6.76 13.05 5.10
N HIS A 117 -6.12 13.44 3.99
CA HIS A 117 -6.70 14.30 2.97
C HIS A 117 -7.39 13.49 1.87
N VAL A 118 -6.87 12.31 1.60
CA VAL A 118 -7.38 11.41 0.54
C VAL A 118 -7.54 10.02 1.12
N VAL A 119 -8.69 9.40 0.89
CA VAL A 119 -8.94 8.00 1.28
C VAL A 119 -9.30 7.22 0.04
N THR A 120 -8.63 6.09 -0.14
CA THR A 120 -8.91 5.15 -1.23
C THR A 120 -9.38 3.81 -0.67
N SER A 121 -10.12 3.08 -1.46
CA SER A 121 -10.53 1.71 -1.12
C SER A 121 -10.78 0.95 -2.41
N ASN A 122 -10.17 -0.22 -2.53
CA ASN A 122 -10.35 -1.11 -3.66
C ASN A 122 -10.80 -2.47 -3.12
N PRO A 123 -12.10 -2.65 -2.89
CA PRO A 123 -12.64 -3.88 -2.31
C PRO A 123 -12.49 -5.10 -3.21
#